data_043e5a67a06318239fe767aa169f00d0
#
_entry.id   043e5a67a06318239fe767aa169f00d0
#
_cell.length_a   1.000
_cell.length_b   1.000
_cell.length_c   1.000
_cell.angle_alpha   90.00
_cell.angle_beta   90.00
_cell.angle_gamma   90.00
#
_symmetry.space_group_name_H-M   'P 1'
#
loop_
_entity.id
_entity.type
_entity.pdbx_description
1 polymer ?
#
loop_
_entity_poly.entity_id
_entity_poly.type
_entity_poly.pdbx_seq_one_letter_code
_entity_poly.pdbx_strand_id
1 'polypeptide(L)'
;KLQDDLPPVPFEKIRASIEASFEQPLEALWSEFDPVPIGAASIAQVHRATTTDGRQVAVKVLRPGVRERFARDIDTYEWAAAHLESFGVEAARLRPRLVIANFKRWTNRELDLRREAASASELAEHMVGTEGYEIPGIDWDRTNGRVMTVDWIDGIKISNTEALKAAGHDTDEIASRLVLAFLKQAIAAGFFHADMHQGNLFVKADGTIAAIDFGIMGRIDRRARMWLAEILYGLTTGNYRRVAEIHFEAQYVPSYHNVDEFATALRAVGEPMRGKPVSELSVGQMLDGLFAITRDFDMQTQPHLLLLQKTMVMVEGIATQLNPKINMWDVSAPYVRSWIRDELGPEAAIADRIREDTQTLLRIPELVRRIEDRFPPKGGAPELPPLPDVEL
;
A
#
# COMPACT_ATOMS: atom_id res chain seq x y z
N LYS A 1 -18.31 11.91 0.70
CA LYS A 1 -19.78 12.04 0.93
C LYS A 1 -20.66 11.14 0.04
N LEU A 2 -20.14 10.57 -1.04
CA LEU A 2 -20.90 9.67 -1.93
C LEU A 2 -20.68 8.18 -1.65
N GLN A 3 -19.76 7.81 -0.77
CA GLN A 3 -19.37 6.41 -0.53
C GLN A 3 -20.07 5.76 0.67
N ASP A 4 -20.53 6.54 1.66
CA ASP A 4 -20.95 6.01 2.97
C ASP A 4 -22.45 6.11 3.27
N ASP A 5 -23.30 6.48 2.30
CA ASP A 5 -24.72 6.83 2.55
C ASP A 5 -25.68 6.18 1.54
N LEU A 6 -25.41 4.95 1.14
CA LEU A 6 -26.38 4.21 0.34
C LEU A 6 -27.47 3.60 1.24
N PRO A 7 -28.72 3.55 0.77
CA PRO A 7 -29.79 2.92 1.56
C PRO A 7 -29.39 1.50 1.98
N PRO A 8 -29.53 1.17 3.27
CA PRO A 8 -29.19 -0.17 3.76
C PRO A 8 -30.09 -1.23 3.11
N VAL A 9 -29.54 -2.40 2.93
CA VAL A 9 -30.30 -3.59 2.54
C VAL A 9 -31.14 -4.03 3.75
N PRO A 10 -32.42 -4.41 3.55
CA PRO A 10 -33.24 -4.93 4.63
C PRO A 10 -32.59 -6.10 5.38
N PHE A 11 -32.67 -6.08 6.69
CA PHE A 11 -31.99 -7.05 7.56
C PHE A 11 -32.29 -8.51 7.22
N GLU A 12 -33.55 -8.84 6.89
CA GLU A 12 -33.94 -10.19 6.50
C GLU A 12 -33.12 -10.77 5.33
N LYS A 13 -32.74 -9.91 4.37
CA LYS A 13 -31.91 -10.33 3.24
C LYS A 13 -30.44 -10.52 3.66
N ILE A 14 -29.97 -9.71 4.60
CA ILE A 14 -28.62 -9.85 5.17
C ILE A 14 -28.54 -11.13 5.98
N ARG A 15 -29.50 -11.35 6.87
CA ARG A 15 -29.63 -12.58 7.66
C ARG A 15 -29.60 -13.82 6.75
N ALA A 16 -30.48 -13.88 5.77
CA ALA A 16 -30.53 -14.99 4.83
C ALA A 16 -29.20 -15.21 4.07
N SER A 17 -28.50 -14.12 3.73
CA SER A 17 -27.18 -14.20 3.07
C SER A 17 -26.10 -14.75 4.01
N ILE A 18 -26.11 -14.36 5.28
CA ILE A 18 -25.19 -14.86 6.30
C ILE A 18 -25.44 -16.35 6.53
N GLU A 19 -26.70 -16.72 6.86
CA GLU A 19 -27.09 -18.09 7.16
C GLU A 19 -26.79 -19.04 5.98
N ALA A 20 -27.05 -18.61 4.75
CA ALA A 20 -26.69 -19.37 3.55
C ALA A 20 -25.19 -19.51 3.33
N SER A 21 -24.37 -18.55 3.81
CA SER A 21 -22.92 -18.57 3.59
C SER A 21 -22.17 -19.40 4.65
N PHE A 22 -22.75 -19.58 5.83
CA PHE A 22 -22.21 -20.41 6.91
C PHE A 22 -22.92 -21.75 7.09
N GLU A 23 -24.07 -21.93 6.42
CA GLU A 23 -24.94 -23.11 6.58
C GLU A 23 -25.39 -23.32 8.05
N GLN A 24 -25.53 -22.22 8.77
CA GLN A 24 -25.90 -22.19 10.20
C GLN A 24 -26.84 -21.01 10.47
N PRO A 25 -27.73 -21.12 11.47
CA PRO A 25 -28.56 -20.01 11.90
C PRO A 25 -27.71 -18.88 12.50
N LEU A 26 -28.19 -17.65 12.36
CA LEU A 26 -27.47 -16.44 12.82
C LEU A 26 -27.13 -16.54 14.32
N GLU A 27 -28.02 -17.07 15.13
CA GLU A 27 -27.88 -17.20 16.58
C GLU A 27 -26.83 -18.22 17.02
N ALA A 28 -26.40 -19.12 16.13
CA ALA A 28 -25.29 -20.03 16.38
C ALA A 28 -23.94 -19.33 16.24
N LEU A 29 -23.89 -18.22 15.48
CA LEU A 29 -22.68 -17.46 15.22
C LEU A 29 -22.55 -16.26 16.20
N TRP A 30 -23.64 -15.55 16.44
CA TRP A 30 -23.66 -14.37 17.32
C TRP A 30 -24.85 -14.48 18.29
N SER A 31 -24.61 -14.18 19.57
CA SER A 31 -25.66 -14.13 20.61
C SER A 31 -26.57 -12.92 20.45
N GLU A 32 -26.00 -11.82 19.90
CA GLU A 32 -26.72 -10.58 19.54
C GLU A 32 -26.22 -10.07 18.20
N PHE A 33 -27.14 -9.59 17.38
CA PHE A 33 -26.82 -9.00 16.07
C PHE A 33 -27.71 -7.78 15.82
N ASP A 34 -27.13 -6.60 15.71
CA ASP A 34 -27.91 -5.37 15.48
C ASP A 34 -28.47 -5.40 14.04
N PRO A 35 -29.80 -5.35 13.85
CA PRO A 35 -30.41 -5.30 12.53
C PRO A 35 -30.14 -4.00 11.78
N VAL A 36 -29.78 -2.91 12.51
CA VAL A 36 -29.45 -1.63 11.91
C VAL A 36 -27.96 -1.55 11.63
N PRO A 37 -27.53 -1.37 10.38
CA PRO A 37 -26.11 -1.27 10.08
C PRO A 37 -25.53 0.06 10.59
N ILE A 38 -24.32 0.02 11.09
CA ILE A 38 -23.53 1.21 11.48
C ILE A 38 -22.90 1.94 10.31
N GLY A 39 -22.82 1.30 9.14
CA GLY A 39 -22.34 1.85 7.88
C GLY A 39 -22.82 1.02 6.71
N ALA A 40 -23.08 1.69 5.57
CA ALA A 40 -23.56 1.03 4.36
C ALA A 40 -22.84 1.65 3.14
N ALA A 41 -21.92 0.88 2.55
CA ALA A 41 -21.16 1.23 1.35
C ALA A 41 -21.76 0.61 0.08
N SER A 42 -21.11 0.79 -1.06
CA SER A 42 -21.58 0.31 -2.38
C SER A 42 -21.68 -1.20 -2.48
N ILE A 43 -20.74 -1.93 -1.88
CA ILE A 43 -20.63 -3.39 -1.99
C ILE A 43 -20.97 -4.15 -0.70
N ALA A 44 -20.91 -3.50 0.47
CA ALA A 44 -21.09 -4.13 1.77
C ALA A 44 -21.78 -3.20 2.76
N GLN A 45 -22.26 -3.76 3.85
CA GLN A 45 -22.70 -3.02 5.04
C GLN A 45 -22.12 -3.66 6.29
N VAL A 46 -21.97 -2.87 7.36
CA VAL A 46 -21.36 -3.29 8.62
C VAL A 46 -22.39 -3.22 9.74
N HIS A 47 -22.47 -4.28 10.52
CA HIS A 47 -23.34 -4.41 11.67
C HIS A 47 -22.52 -4.58 12.95
N ARG A 48 -23.05 -4.12 14.07
CA ARG A 48 -22.54 -4.48 15.39
C ARG A 48 -23.13 -5.81 15.81
N ALA A 49 -22.32 -6.67 16.43
CA ALA A 49 -22.77 -7.93 16.95
C ALA A 49 -22.00 -8.32 18.22
N THR A 50 -22.54 -9.29 18.96
CA THR A 50 -21.89 -9.94 20.10
C THR A 50 -21.72 -11.40 19.74
N THR A 51 -20.54 -11.94 19.84
CA THR A 51 -20.26 -13.36 19.61
C THR A 51 -20.86 -14.22 20.71
N THR A 52 -20.97 -15.53 20.48
CA THR A 52 -21.50 -16.47 21.49
C THR A 52 -20.64 -16.59 22.75
N ASP A 53 -19.37 -16.17 22.66
CA ASP A 53 -18.42 -16.06 23.79
C ASP A 53 -18.40 -14.65 24.43
N GLY A 54 -19.27 -13.74 24.00
CA GLY A 54 -19.49 -12.42 24.61
C GLY A 54 -18.60 -11.29 24.12
N ARG A 55 -17.78 -11.48 23.07
CA ARG A 55 -16.96 -10.42 22.49
C ARG A 55 -17.80 -9.51 21.59
N GLN A 56 -17.57 -8.20 21.69
CA GLN A 56 -18.16 -7.24 20.77
C GLN A 56 -17.37 -7.24 19.44
N VAL A 57 -18.08 -7.29 18.32
CA VAL A 57 -17.50 -7.40 16.99
C VAL A 57 -18.22 -6.49 15.98
N ALA A 58 -17.52 -6.13 14.93
CA ALA A 58 -18.08 -5.54 13.72
C ALA A 58 -18.17 -6.62 12.63
N VAL A 59 -19.34 -6.77 12.04
CA VAL A 59 -19.61 -7.77 11.00
C VAL A 59 -19.86 -7.05 9.68
N LYS A 60 -18.89 -7.12 8.76
CA LYS A 60 -18.98 -6.61 7.40
C LYS A 60 -19.59 -7.69 6.50
N VAL A 61 -20.69 -7.37 5.84
CA VAL A 61 -21.45 -8.32 5.00
C VAL A 61 -21.58 -7.77 3.60
N LEU A 62 -21.21 -8.53 2.57
CA LEU A 62 -21.45 -8.17 1.18
C LEU A 62 -22.96 -8.05 0.93
N ARG A 63 -23.34 -7.03 0.17
CA ARG A 63 -24.74 -6.87 -0.25
C ARG A 63 -25.19 -8.07 -1.06
N PRO A 64 -26.34 -8.67 -0.70
CA PRO A 64 -26.91 -9.79 -1.46
C PRO A 64 -27.07 -9.44 -2.94
N GLY A 65 -26.67 -10.35 -3.82
CA GLY A 65 -26.74 -10.16 -5.28
C GLY A 65 -25.67 -9.24 -5.88
N VAL A 66 -24.72 -8.72 -5.09
CA VAL A 66 -23.66 -7.83 -5.59
C VAL A 66 -22.73 -8.54 -6.57
N ARG A 67 -22.35 -9.79 -6.29
CA ARG A 67 -21.48 -10.60 -7.18
C ARG A 67 -22.15 -10.87 -8.52
N GLU A 68 -23.42 -11.26 -8.48
CA GLU A 68 -24.22 -11.56 -9.66
C GLU A 68 -24.47 -10.31 -10.51
N ARG A 69 -24.59 -9.14 -9.87
CA ARG A 69 -24.71 -7.85 -10.56
C ARG A 69 -23.42 -7.52 -11.30
N PHE A 70 -22.28 -7.55 -10.59
CA PHE A 70 -20.97 -7.29 -11.21
C PHE A 70 -20.65 -8.29 -12.32
N ALA A 71 -20.99 -9.56 -12.15
CA ALA A 71 -20.79 -10.56 -13.21
C ALA A 71 -21.54 -10.17 -14.49
N ARG A 72 -22.84 -9.81 -14.39
CA ARG A 72 -23.62 -9.37 -15.56
C ARG A 72 -23.10 -8.09 -16.19
N ASP A 73 -22.68 -7.13 -15.38
CA ASP A 73 -22.12 -5.87 -15.88
C ASP A 73 -20.78 -6.13 -16.62
N ILE A 74 -19.93 -7.00 -16.07
CA ILE A 74 -18.68 -7.41 -16.69
C ILE A 74 -18.90 -8.15 -17.99
N ASP A 75 -19.85 -9.09 -18.05
CA ASP A 75 -20.19 -9.82 -19.29
C ASP A 75 -20.62 -8.83 -20.39
N THR A 76 -21.39 -7.79 -20.03
CA THR A 76 -21.78 -6.71 -20.94
C THR A 76 -20.55 -5.91 -21.42
N TYR A 77 -19.62 -5.59 -20.52
CA TYR A 77 -18.39 -4.88 -20.89
C TYR A 77 -17.45 -5.75 -21.74
N GLU A 78 -17.35 -7.06 -21.46
CA GLU A 78 -16.57 -8.01 -22.28
C GLU A 78 -17.13 -8.07 -23.71
N TRP A 79 -18.47 -8.13 -23.85
CA TRP A 79 -19.12 -8.07 -25.14
C TRP A 79 -18.84 -6.74 -25.87
N ALA A 80 -19.00 -5.61 -25.21
CA ALA A 80 -18.73 -4.30 -25.77
C ALA A 80 -17.25 -4.13 -26.17
N ALA A 81 -16.32 -4.59 -25.33
CA ALA A 81 -14.88 -4.54 -25.60
C ALA A 81 -14.51 -5.38 -26.84
N ALA A 82 -15.14 -6.55 -26.99
CA ALA A 82 -14.93 -7.40 -28.16
C ALA A 82 -15.38 -6.72 -29.46
N HIS A 83 -16.50 -6.01 -29.43
CA HIS A 83 -17.01 -5.26 -30.59
C HIS A 83 -16.13 -4.02 -30.85
N LEU A 84 -15.71 -3.30 -29.80
CA LEU A 84 -14.88 -2.10 -29.95
C LEU A 84 -13.55 -2.40 -30.64
N GLU A 85 -12.89 -3.52 -30.34
CA GLU A 85 -11.67 -3.93 -31.03
C GLU A 85 -11.86 -4.18 -32.54
N SER A 86 -13.08 -4.51 -32.99
CA SER A 86 -13.40 -4.72 -34.41
C SER A 86 -13.55 -3.43 -35.20
N PHE A 87 -13.70 -2.27 -34.56
CA PHE A 87 -13.92 -0.97 -35.22
C PHE A 87 -12.65 -0.30 -35.77
N GLY A 88 -11.47 -0.89 -35.63
CA GLY A 88 -10.26 -0.41 -36.27
C GLY A 88 -9.02 -0.45 -35.40
N VAL A 89 -7.87 -0.09 -36.00
CA VAL A 89 -6.53 -0.19 -35.39
C VAL A 89 -6.40 0.69 -34.14
N GLU A 90 -6.98 1.88 -34.15
CA GLU A 90 -6.93 2.79 -32.99
C GLU A 90 -7.70 2.24 -31.79
N ALA A 91 -8.86 1.65 -31.99
CA ALA A 91 -9.64 1.02 -30.93
C ALA A 91 -8.92 -0.23 -30.39
N ALA A 92 -8.33 -1.03 -31.26
CA ALA A 92 -7.54 -2.20 -30.87
C ALA A 92 -6.28 -1.82 -30.08
N ARG A 93 -5.65 -0.67 -30.37
CA ARG A 93 -4.49 -0.13 -29.63
C ARG A 93 -4.79 0.11 -28.15
N LEU A 94 -6.02 0.47 -27.81
CA LEU A 94 -6.45 0.68 -26.42
C LEU A 94 -6.61 -0.63 -25.62
N ARG A 95 -6.55 -1.79 -26.29
CA ARG A 95 -6.66 -3.14 -25.69
C ARG A 95 -7.86 -3.26 -24.75
N PRO A 96 -9.10 -2.91 -25.18
CA PRO A 96 -10.27 -2.86 -24.31
C PRO A 96 -10.57 -4.20 -23.63
N ARG A 97 -10.38 -5.33 -24.30
CA ARG A 97 -10.53 -6.66 -23.70
C ARG A 97 -9.57 -6.87 -22.51
N LEU A 98 -8.29 -6.44 -22.64
CA LEU A 98 -7.33 -6.55 -21.56
C LEU A 98 -7.72 -5.66 -20.37
N VAL A 99 -8.22 -4.45 -20.64
CA VAL A 99 -8.73 -3.55 -19.61
C VAL A 99 -9.89 -4.19 -18.86
N ILE A 100 -10.89 -4.75 -19.56
CA ILE A 100 -12.03 -5.41 -18.92
C ILE A 100 -11.62 -6.69 -18.18
N ALA A 101 -10.70 -7.50 -18.74
CA ALA A 101 -10.17 -8.68 -18.04
C ALA A 101 -9.44 -8.30 -16.73
N ASN A 102 -8.71 -7.19 -16.73
CA ASN A 102 -8.08 -6.66 -15.51
C ASN A 102 -9.12 -6.17 -14.51
N PHE A 103 -10.14 -5.44 -14.97
CA PHE A 103 -11.26 -4.97 -14.15
C PHE A 103 -12.01 -6.14 -13.51
N LYS A 104 -12.32 -7.20 -14.27
CA LYS A 104 -12.93 -8.44 -13.77
C LYS A 104 -12.10 -9.09 -12.66
N ARG A 105 -10.79 -9.20 -12.87
CA ARG A 105 -9.87 -9.76 -11.84
C ARG A 105 -9.86 -8.91 -10.58
N TRP A 106 -9.81 -7.58 -10.73
CA TRP A 106 -9.83 -6.65 -9.61
C TRP A 106 -11.15 -6.74 -8.84
N THR A 107 -12.30 -6.67 -9.53
CA THR A 107 -13.63 -6.78 -8.93
C THR A 107 -13.82 -8.10 -8.17
N ASN A 108 -13.38 -9.22 -8.75
CA ASN A 108 -13.49 -10.52 -8.08
C ASN A 108 -12.62 -10.59 -6.80
N ARG A 109 -11.54 -9.84 -6.73
CA ARG A 109 -10.72 -9.72 -5.51
C ARG A 109 -11.42 -8.90 -4.45
N GLU A 110 -12.02 -7.79 -4.84
CA GLU A 110 -12.75 -6.87 -3.96
C GLU A 110 -14.01 -7.51 -3.36
N LEU A 111 -14.64 -8.41 -4.10
CA LEU A 111 -15.83 -9.14 -3.65
C LEU A 111 -15.52 -10.40 -2.80
N ASP A 112 -14.30 -10.62 -2.35
CA ASP A 112 -13.92 -11.69 -1.44
C ASP A 112 -13.35 -11.12 -0.14
N LEU A 113 -14.21 -11.00 0.89
CA LEU A 113 -13.83 -10.40 2.18
C LEU A 113 -12.74 -11.17 2.93
N ARG A 114 -12.47 -12.44 2.60
CA ARG A 114 -11.32 -13.17 3.16
C ARG A 114 -9.99 -12.52 2.79
N ARG A 115 -9.93 -11.84 1.66
CA ARG A 115 -8.71 -11.13 1.23
C ARG A 115 -8.46 -9.89 2.06
N GLU A 116 -9.52 -9.16 2.37
CA GLU A 116 -9.44 -8.01 3.27
C GLU A 116 -9.05 -8.47 4.68
N ALA A 117 -9.68 -9.53 5.20
CA ALA A 117 -9.33 -10.15 6.47
C ALA A 117 -7.86 -10.62 6.51
N ALA A 118 -7.37 -11.27 5.45
CA ALA A 118 -5.98 -11.69 5.34
C ALA A 118 -5.02 -10.50 5.31
N SER A 119 -5.38 -9.41 4.61
CA SER A 119 -4.60 -8.19 4.60
C SER A 119 -4.50 -7.53 5.98
N ALA A 120 -5.61 -7.48 6.72
CA ALA A 120 -5.64 -6.98 8.09
C ALA A 120 -4.74 -7.83 9.02
N SER A 121 -4.86 -9.15 8.93
CA SER A 121 -4.07 -10.09 9.73
C SER A 121 -2.56 -9.96 9.42
N GLU A 122 -2.17 -9.90 8.15
CA GLU A 122 -0.78 -9.71 7.74
C GLU A 122 -0.22 -8.36 8.23
N LEU A 123 -1.02 -7.28 8.12
CA LEU A 123 -0.58 -5.99 8.61
C LEU A 123 -0.45 -5.98 10.13
N ALA A 124 -1.36 -6.65 10.86
CA ALA A 124 -1.28 -6.79 12.31
C ALA A 124 0.03 -7.48 12.74
N GLU A 125 0.45 -8.54 12.04
CA GLU A 125 1.73 -9.23 12.29
C GLU A 125 2.93 -8.27 12.12
N HIS A 126 2.93 -7.46 11.06
CA HIS A 126 3.98 -6.47 10.82
C HIS A 126 4.00 -5.32 11.83
N MET A 127 2.86 -5.03 12.44
CA MET A 127 2.71 -3.93 13.40
C MET A 127 2.88 -4.36 14.86
N VAL A 128 3.16 -5.64 15.14
CA VAL A 128 3.45 -6.13 16.50
C VAL A 128 4.53 -5.28 17.16
N GLY A 129 4.28 -4.85 18.40
CA GLY A 129 5.20 -3.99 19.18
C GLY A 129 5.24 -2.54 18.68
N THR A 130 4.29 -2.08 17.86
CA THR A 130 4.14 -0.66 17.55
C THR A 130 3.22 -0.02 18.58
N GLU A 131 3.80 0.80 19.45
CA GLU A 131 3.02 1.52 20.44
C GLU A 131 2.06 2.52 19.79
N GLY A 132 0.84 2.59 20.32
CA GLY A 132 -0.17 3.55 19.92
C GLY A 132 -0.78 3.34 18.53
N TYR A 133 -0.62 2.14 17.90
CA TYR A 133 -1.29 1.77 16.66
C TYR A 133 -1.77 0.33 16.71
N GLU A 134 -3.04 0.09 16.36
CA GLU A 134 -3.71 -1.19 16.47
C GLU A 134 -4.47 -1.54 15.18
N ILE A 135 -4.50 -2.82 14.87
CA ILE A 135 -5.33 -3.41 13.83
C ILE A 135 -6.26 -4.40 14.53
N PRO A 136 -7.58 -4.30 14.35
CA PRO A 136 -8.53 -5.17 15.01
C PRO A 136 -8.30 -6.64 14.61
N GLY A 137 -8.43 -7.54 15.58
CA GLY A 137 -8.32 -8.97 15.36
C GLY A 137 -9.42 -9.50 14.43
N ILE A 138 -9.08 -10.52 13.65
CA ILE A 138 -10.02 -11.19 12.74
C ILE A 138 -10.56 -12.44 13.42
N ASP A 139 -11.90 -12.56 13.50
CA ASP A 139 -12.56 -13.80 13.89
C ASP A 139 -12.71 -14.70 12.64
N TRP A 140 -11.75 -15.61 12.47
CA TRP A 140 -11.69 -16.48 11.28
C TRP A 140 -12.81 -17.52 11.24
N ASP A 141 -13.34 -17.94 12.39
CA ASP A 141 -14.47 -18.88 12.47
C ASP A 141 -15.77 -18.25 11.94
N ARG A 142 -15.86 -16.91 12.04
CA ARG A 142 -16.98 -16.09 11.57
C ARG A 142 -16.63 -15.22 10.37
N THR A 143 -15.63 -15.67 9.57
CA THR A 143 -15.18 -14.98 8.38
C THR A 143 -15.16 -15.91 7.17
N ASN A 144 -15.77 -15.48 6.07
CA ASN A 144 -15.77 -16.19 4.80
C ASN A 144 -15.74 -15.18 3.61
N GLY A 145 -15.90 -15.65 2.37
CA GLY A 145 -15.86 -14.77 1.21
C GLY A 145 -16.97 -13.70 1.15
N ARG A 146 -18.04 -13.83 1.96
CA ARG A 146 -19.20 -12.90 1.98
C ARG A 146 -19.32 -12.12 3.28
N VAL A 147 -18.71 -12.61 4.35
CA VAL A 147 -18.80 -12.06 5.70
C VAL A 147 -17.41 -11.96 6.30
N MET A 148 -17.08 -10.84 6.90
CA MET A 148 -15.85 -10.62 7.67
C MET A 148 -16.22 -10.11 9.05
N THR A 149 -15.72 -10.78 10.06
CA THR A 149 -15.94 -10.43 11.47
C THR A 149 -14.63 -9.98 12.10
N VAL A 150 -14.64 -8.78 12.67
CA VAL A 150 -13.46 -8.18 13.32
C VAL A 150 -13.83 -7.70 14.72
N ASP A 151 -12.85 -7.59 15.60
CA ASP A 151 -13.04 -7.04 16.93
C ASP A 151 -13.60 -5.60 16.83
N TRP A 152 -14.50 -5.28 17.75
CA TRP A 152 -15.09 -3.95 17.84
C TRP A 152 -14.07 -2.91 18.31
N ILE A 153 -13.97 -1.83 17.57
CA ILE A 153 -13.18 -0.67 17.99
C ILE A 153 -14.08 0.36 18.65
N ASP A 154 -13.86 0.59 19.93
CA ASP A 154 -14.49 1.68 20.66
C ASP A 154 -13.54 2.89 20.67
N GLY A 155 -13.88 3.92 19.90
CA GLY A 155 -13.00 5.06 19.70
C GLY A 155 -13.69 6.23 19.04
N ILE A 156 -13.04 7.39 19.12
CA ILE A 156 -13.44 8.64 18.47
C ILE A 156 -12.85 8.67 17.06
N LYS A 157 -13.64 9.00 16.04
CA LYS A 157 -13.09 9.20 14.68
C LYS A 157 -11.97 10.24 14.71
N ILE A 158 -10.84 9.93 14.07
CA ILE A 158 -9.67 10.82 14.05
C ILE A 158 -9.96 12.20 13.45
N SER A 159 -11.00 12.29 12.59
CA SER A 159 -11.49 13.54 12.01
C SER A 159 -12.18 14.48 13.01
N ASN A 160 -12.64 13.95 14.15
CA ASN A 160 -13.35 14.75 15.16
C ASN A 160 -12.37 15.32 16.20
N THR A 161 -11.56 16.28 15.77
CA THR A 161 -10.50 16.90 16.59
C THR A 161 -11.06 17.54 17.87
N GLU A 162 -12.29 18.07 17.84
CA GLU A 162 -12.93 18.67 19.01
C GLU A 162 -13.26 17.60 20.06
N ALA A 163 -13.84 16.48 19.64
CA ALA A 163 -14.14 15.38 20.55
C ALA A 163 -12.86 14.75 21.13
N LEU A 164 -11.79 14.65 20.32
CA LEU A 164 -10.49 14.17 20.81
C LEU A 164 -9.93 15.09 21.92
N LYS A 165 -9.94 16.40 21.72
CA LYS A 165 -9.50 17.37 22.72
C LYS A 165 -10.39 17.36 23.97
N ALA A 166 -11.71 17.25 23.78
CA ALA A 166 -12.66 17.15 24.89
C ALA A 166 -12.47 15.87 25.73
N ALA A 167 -12.03 14.78 25.10
CA ALA A 167 -11.67 13.53 25.77
C ALA A 167 -10.25 13.56 26.41
N GLY A 168 -9.51 14.69 26.29
CA GLY A 168 -8.20 14.86 26.90
C GLY A 168 -7.03 14.31 26.10
N HIS A 169 -7.24 13.98 24.82
CA HIS A 169 -6.16 13.49 23.97
C HIS A 169 -5.24 14.61 23.49
N ASP A 170 -3.94 14.33 23.48
CA ASP A 170 -2.92 15.15 22.83
C ASP A 170 -2.94 14.93 21.32
N THR A 171 -3.52 15.87 20.58
CA THR A 171 -3.63 15.78 19.12
C THR A 171 -2.28 15.87 18.41
N ASP A 172 -1.26 16.50 19.03
CA ASP A 172 0.10 16.61 18.47
C ASP A 172 0.80 15.24 18.53
N GLU A 173 0.61 14.54 19.65
CA GLU A 173 1.11 13.17 19.81
C GLU A 173 0.42 12.19 18.84
N ILE A 174 -0.91 12.27 18.72
CA ILE A 174 -1.67 11.43 17.75
C ILE A 174 -1.18 11.68 16.32
N ALA A 175 -0.96 12.94 15.93
CA ALA A 175 -0.45 13.27 14.61
C ALA A 175 0.93 12.63 14.35
N SER A 176 1.83 12.73 15.33
CA SER A 176 3.16 12.15 15.24
C SER A 176 3.13 10.61 15.18
N ARG A 177 2.29 9.98 16.00
CA ARG A 177 2.07 8.52 15.99
C ARG A 177 1.53 8.03 14.64
N LEU A 178 0.59 8.76 14.03
CA LEU A 178 0.04 8.41 12.73
C LEU A 178 1.13 8.40 11.64
N VAL A 179 1.97 9.44 11.61
CA VAL A 179 3.09 9.54 10.66
C VAL A 179 4.08 8.38 10.86
N LEU A 180 4.47 8.11 12.11
CA LEU A 180 5.41 7.03 12.41
C LEU A 180 4.83 5.64 12.10
N ALA A 181 3.54 5.41 12.38
CA ALA A 181 2.87 4.16 12.04
C ALA A 181 2.84 3.94 10.51
N PHE A 182 2.57 4.97 9.73
CA PHE A 182 2.63 4.90 8.27
C PHE A 182 4.04 4.58 7.77
N LEU A 183 5.07 5.26 8.29
CA LEU A 183 6.47 5.00 7.92
C LEU A 183 6.90 3.58 8.27
N LYS A 184 6.50 3.07 9.43
CA LYS A 184 6.78 1.69 9.82
C LYS A 184 6.18 0.70 8.84
N GLN A 185 4.92 0.91 8.42
CA GLN A 185 4.28 0.09 7.39
C GLN A 185 5.00 0.18 6.04
N ALA A 186 5.30 1.39 5.56
CA ALA A 186 5.86 1.61 4.24
C ALA A 186 7.33 1.20 4.14
N ILE A 187 8.15 1.57 5.13
CA ILE A 187 9.61 1.41 5.08
C ILE A 187 10.05 0.11 5.75
N ALA A 188 9.63 -0.17 6.99
CA ALA A 188 10.08 -1.36 7.69
C ALA A 188 9.37 -2.63 7.20
N ALA A 189 8.04 -2.63 7.15
CA ALA A 189 7.26 -3.79 6.70
C ALA A 189 7.25 -3.93 5.17
N GLY A 190 7.20 -2.82 4.43
CA GLY A 190 6.98 -2.82 2.98
C GLY A 190 5.57 -3.28 2.59
N PHE A 191 4.67 -3.30 3.56
CA PHE A 191 3.27 -3.60 3.41
C PHE A 191 2.47 -2.55 4.18
N PHE A 192 1.65 -1.76 3.48
CA PHE A 192 1.01 -0.60 4.06
C PHE A 192 -0.44 -0.46 3.62
N HIS A 193 -1.23 0.11 4.51
CA HIS A 193 -2.61 0.49 4.25
C HIS A 193 -2.63 1.66 3.25
N ALA A 194 -3.11 1.42 2.04
CA ALA A 194 -3.04 2.39 0.94
C ALA A 194 -4.28 3.29 0.83
N ASP A 195 -5.18 3.24 1.81
CA ASP A 195 -6.38 4.07 1.88
C ASP A 195 -6.63 4.61 3.31
N MET A 196 -5.58 5.19 3.91
CA MET A 196 -5.60 5.78 5.26
C MET A 196 -6.37 7.10 5.28
N HIS A 197 -7.64 7.09 4.86
CA HIS A 197 -8.45 8.30 4.99
C HIS A 197 -9.04 8.40 6.42
N GLN A 198 -9.38 9.61 6.82
CA GLN A 198 -9.88 9.92 8.17
C GLN A 198 -11.13 9.13 8.61
N GLY A 199 -11.87 8.55 7.66
CA GLY A 199 -13.04 7.70 7.95
C GLY A 199 -12.67 6.30 8.44
N ASN A 200 -11.43 5.84 8.13
CA ASN A 200 -10.93 4.52 8.48
C ASN A 200 -10.05 4.52 9.75
N LEU A 201 -9.92 5.65 10.44
CA LEU A 201 -9.06 5.79 11.61
C LEU A 201 -9.85 6.26 12.83
N PHE A 202 -9.67 5.55 13.94
CA PHE A 202 -10.27 5.84 15.23
C PHE A 202 -9.19 6.00 16.29
N VAL A 203 -9.45 6.81 17.31
CA VAL A 203 -8.59 6.97 18.48
C VAL A 203 -9.32 6.40 19.69
N LYS A 204 -8.73 5.39 20.31
CA LYS A 204 -9.25 4.72 21.52
C LYS A 204 -9.03 5.59 22.75
N ALA A 205 -9.68 5.23 23.87
CA ALA A 205 -9.58 5.97 25.13
C ALA A 205 -8.14 6.09 25.67
N ASP A 206 -7.25 5.16 25.33
CA ASP A 206 -5.84 5.16 25.70
C ASP A 206 -4.95 5.96 24.71
N GLY A 207 -5.54 6.60 23.70
CA GLY A 207 -4.83 7.33 22.65
C GLY A 207 -4.27 6.45 21.52
N THR A 208 -4.55 5.16 21.51
CA THR A 208 -4.17 4.23 20.43
C THR A 208 -4.98 4.52 19.17
N ILE A 209 -4.30 4.64 18.03
CA ILE A 209 -4.94 4.77 16.72
C ILE A 209 -5.31 3.37 16.22
N ALA A 210 -6.59 3.13 15.96
CA ALA A 210 -7.06 1.89 15.34
C ALA A 210 -7.45 2.15 13.89
N ALA A 211 -6.93 1.34 12.97
CA ALA A 211 -7.29 1.37 11.55
C ALA A 211 -8.33 0.31 11.24
N ILE A 212 -9.27 0.64 10.36
CA ILE A 212 -10.28 -0.28 9.83
C ILE A 212 -10.28 -0.19 8.28
N ASP A 213 -10.91 -1.16 7.62
CA ASP A 213 -11.03 -1.27 6.16
C ASP A 213 -9.68 -1.48 5.44
N PHE A 214 -9.32 -2.73 5.22
CA PHE A 214 -8.04 -3.15 4.63
C PHE A 214 -8.19 -3.62 3.17
N GLY A 215 -9.21 -3.13 2.46
CA GLY A 215 -9.49 -3.48 1.07
C GLY A 215 -8.39 -3.04 0.09
N ILE A 216 -7.73 -1.91 0.36
CA ILE A 216 -6.66 -1.37 -0.49
C ILE A 216 -5.34 -1.36 0.28
N MET A 217 -4.44 -2.27 -0.12
CA MET A 217 -3.10 -2.39 0.46
C MET A 217 -2.02 -2.15 -0.59
N GLY A 218 -0.91 -1.54 -0.17
CA GLY A 218 0.28 -1.36 -1.00
C GLY A 218 1.41 -2.30 -0.58
N ARG A 219 2.23 -2.71 -1.55
CA ARG A 219 3.46 -3.47 -1.29
C ARG A 219 4.64 -2.81 -1.95
N ILE A 220 5.74 -2.74 -1.23
CA ILE A 220 7.02 -2.23 -1.69
C ILE A 220 8.06 -3.30 -1.39
N ASP A 221 8.78 -3.75 -2.40
CA ASP A 221 9.85 -4.72 -2.19
C ASP A 221 11.03 -4.11 -1.43
N ARG A 222 11.91 -4.96 -0.90
CA ARG A 222 13.04 -4.53 -0.06
C ARG A 222 13.93 -3.51 -0.75
N ARG A 223 14.21 -3.70 -2.04
CA ARG A 223 15.09 -2.82 -2.80
C ARG A 223 14.47 -1.43 -2.99
N ALA A 224 13.20 -1.37 -3.33
CA ALA A 224 12.47 -0.10 -3.45
C ALA A 224 12.36 0.62 -2.09
N ARG A 225 12.20 -0.11 -0.97
CA ARG A 225 12.21 0.48 0.39
C ARG A 225 13.54 1.13 0.72
N MET A 226 14.65 0.47 0.37
CA MET A 226 15.99 1.01 0.55
C MET A 226 16.17 2.32 -0.23
N TRP A 227 15.82 2.32 -1.51
CA TRP A 227 15.87 3.53 -2.34
C TRP A 227 15.02 4.66 -1.76
N LEU A 228 13.78 4.36 -1.33
CA LEU A 228 12.90 5.35 -0.70
C LEU A 228 13.51 5.95 0.57
N ALA A 229 14.06 5.12 1.44
CA ALA A 229 14.69 5.57 2.66
C ALA A 229 15.92 6.46 2.39
N GLU A 230 16.78 6.05 1.45
CA GLU A 230 17.93 6.85 1.03
C GLU A 230 17.50 8.17 0.36
N ILE A 231 16.45 8.16 -0.47
CA ILE A 231 15.87 9.37 -1.07
C ILE A 231 15.38 10.32 0.02
N LEU A 232 14.57 9.83 0.96
CA LEU A 232 14.06 10.62 2.07
C LEU A 232 15.20 11.19 2.93
N TYR A 233 16.19 10.37 3.25
CA TYR A 233 17.36 10.82 4.00
C TYR A 233 18.16 11.88 3.23
N GLY A 234 18.40 11.64 1.95
CA GLY A 234 19.13 12.59 1.08
C GLY A 234 18.42 13.93 0.94
N LEU A 235 17.07 13.92 0.82
CA LEU A 235 16.26 15.15 0.78
C LEU A 235 16.35 15.91 2.09
N THR A 236 16.24 15.23 3.26
CA THR A 236 16.31 15.87 4.57
C THR A 236 17.71 16.45 4.88
N THR A 237 18.76 15.80 4.39
CA THR A 237 20.16 16.23 4.61
C THR A 237 20.67 17.17 3.52
N GLY A 238 19.92 17.36 2.43
CA GLY A 238 20.35 18.17 1.27
C GLY A 238 21.37 17.48 0.36
N ASN A 239 21.48 16.16 0.44
CA ASN A 239 22.36 15.38 -0.43
C ASN A 239 21.66 15.04 -1.78
N TYR A 240 21.33 16.09 -2.56
CA TYR A 240 20.56 15.96 -3.80
C TYR A 240 21.30 15.13 -4.87
N ARG A 241 22.64 15.11 -4.84
CA ARG A 241 23.42 14.28 -5.77
C ARG A 241 23.14 12.80 -5.52
N ARG A 242 23.21 12.34 -4.25
CA ARG A 242 22.92 10.95 -3.92
C ARG A 242 21.45 10.58 -4.24
N VAL A 243 20.52 11.50 -3.97
CA VAL A 243 19.11 11.32 -4.36
C VAL A 243 18.98 11.11 -5.87
N ALA A 244 19.69 11.90 -6.68
CA ALA A 244 19.71 11.73 -8.14
C ALA A 244 20.28 10.37 -8.53
N GLU A 245 21.45 10.01 -8.04
CA GLU A 245 22.08 8.70 -8.31
C GLU A 245 21.14 7.54 -8.06
N ILE A 246 20.41 7.55 -6.92
CA ILE A 246 19.42 6.52 -6.60
C ILE A 246 18.30 6.44 -7.62
N HIS A 247 17.80 7.56 -8.11
CA HIS A 247 16.74 7.55 -9.14
C HIS A 247 17.22 6.91 -10.45
N PHE A 248 18.50 7.07 -10.82
CA PHE A 248 19.09 6.39 -11.97
C PHE A 248 19.33 4.89 -11.68
N GLU A 249 19.86 4.53 -10.50
CA GLU A 249 20.03 3.14 -10.06
C GLU A 249 18.70 2.38 -10.03
N ALA A 250 17.61 3.05 -9.60
CA ALA A 250 16.27 2.53 -9.59
C ALA A 250 15.59 2.48 -10.97
N GLN A 251 16.22 3.03 -11.98
CA GLN A 251 15.67 3.18 -13.34
C GLN A 251 14.35 4.00 -13.37
N TYR A 252 14.18 4.91 -12.41
CA TYR A 252 13.05 5.85 -12.40
C TYR A 252 13.28 6.97 -13.42
N VAL A 253 14.55 7.35 -13.64
CA VAL A 253 14.99 8.28 -14.67
C VAL A 253 15.76 7.51 -15.75
N PRO A 254 15.43 7.70 -17.04
CA PRO A 254 16.16 7.07 -18.14
C PRO A 254 17.64 7.45 -18.16
N SER A 255 18.50 6.49 -18.52
CA SER A 255 19.97 6.65 -18.49
C SER A 255 20.57 7.66 -19.47
N TYR A 256 19.77 8.18 -20.41
CA TYR A 256 20.22 9.24 -21.35
C TYR A 256 20.19 10.65 -20.73
N HIS A 257 19.57 10.84 -19.55
CA HIS A 257 19.62 12.09 -18.82
C HIS A 257 20.90 12.21 -17.99
N ASN A 258 21.25 13.45 -17.62
CA ASN A 258 22.44 13.74 -16.83
C ASN A 258 22.10 13.77 -15.33
N VAL A 259 22.89 13.03 -14.53
CA VAL A 259 22.70 12.94 -13.06
C VAL A 259 22.85 14.29 -12.37
N ASP A 260 23.83 15.12 -12.81
CA ASP A 260 24.10 16.43 -12.20
C ASP A 260 22.98 17.45 -12.51
N GLU A 261 22.41 17.40 -13.72
CA GLU A 261 21.25 18.21 -14.10
C GLU A 261 20.02 17.81 -13.27
N PHE A 262 19.78 16.52 -13.10
CA PHE A 262 18.69 16.02 -12.28
C PHE A 262 18.88 16.39 -10.79
N ALA A 263 20.11 16.30 -10.27
CA ALA A 263 20.44 16.73 -8.91
C ALA A 263 20.19 18.24 -8.70
N THR A 264 20.48 19.04 -9.72
CA THR A 264 20.22 20.50 -9.69
C THR A 264 18.72 20.79 -9.69
N ALA A 265 17.93 20.06 -10.49
CA ALA A 265 16.47 20.18 -10.51
C ALA A 265 15.86 19.78 -9.15
N LEU A 266 16.31 18.66 -8.54
CA LEU A 266 15.90 18.24 -7.20
C LEU A 266 16.24 19.30 -6.14
N ARG A 267 17.42 19.92 -6.23
CA ARG A 267 17.82 21.01 -5.33
C ARG A 267 16.91 22.22 -5.45
N ALA A 268 16.54 22.60 -6.67
CA ALA A 268 15.66 23.74 -6.91
C ALA A 268 14.28 23.60 -6.24
N VAL A 269 13.78 22.37 -6.11
CA VAL A 269 12.52 22.06 -5.41
C VAL A 269 12.76 21.83 -3.92
N GLY A 270 13.84 21.15 -3.54
CA GLY A 270 14.09 20.72 -2.16
C GLY A 270 14.63 21.83 -1.24
N GLU A 271 15.54 22.70 -1.71
CA GLU A 271 16.13 23.77 -0.87
C GLU A 271 15.12 24.79 -0.34
N PRO A 272 14.12 25.27 -1.11
CA PRO A 272 13.11 26.17 -0.57
C PRO A 272 12.27 25.60 0.56
N MET A 273 12.18 24.26 0.66
CA MET A 273 11.41 23.54 1.67
C MET A 273 12.23 23.20 2.92
N ARG A 274 13.53 23.18 2.80
CA ARG A 274 14.45 22.78 3.86
C ARG A 274 14.42 23.75 5.03
N GLY A 275 14.10 23.23 6.21
CA GLY A 275 14.07 24.01 7.45
C GLY A 275 12.84 24.91 7.62
N LYS A 276 11.83 24.82 6.73
CA LYS A 276 10.56 25.54 6.90
C LYS A 276 9.48 24.59 7.43
N PRO A 277 8.63 25.06 8.34
CA PRO A 277 7.44 24.32 8.74
C PRO A 277 6.49 24.15 7.54
N VAL A 278 5.78 23.02 7.48
CA VAL A 278 4.84 22.71 6.37
C VAL A 278 3.76 23.79 6.20
N SER A 279 3.38 24.46 7.28
CA SER A 279 2.43 25.58 7.25
C SER A 279 2.88 26.79 6.42
N GLU A 280 4.19 26.92 6.16
CA GLU A 280 4.77 27.98 5.33
C GLU A 280 5.07 27.53 3.90
N LEU A 281 4.87 26.23 3.61
CA LEU A 281 5.13 25.64 2.31
C LEU A 281 3.86 25.62 1.47
N SER A 282 3.93 26.14 0.27
CA SER A 282 2.88 25.92 -0.72
C SER A 282 2.98 24.49 -1.28
N VAL A 283 2.12 23.59 -0.78
CA VAL A 283 2.01 22.22 -1.28
C VAL A 283 1.77 22.20 -2.81
N GLY A 284 0.99 23.19 -3.32
CA GLY A 284 0.77 23.33 -4.75
C GLY A 284 2.08 23.60 -5.52
N GLN A 285 2.89 24.56 -5.06
CA GLN A 285 4.18 24.86 -5.71
C GLN A 285 5.17 23.68 -5.64
N MET A 286 5.15 22.94 -4.55
CA MET A 286 5.96 21.74 -4.39
C MET A 286 5.55 20.65 -5.38
N LEU A 287 4.26 20.37 -5.49
CA LEU A 287 3.72 19.39 -6.43
C LEU A 287 3.98 19.82 -7.89
N ASP A 288 3.78 21.10 -8.22
CA ASP A 288 4.07 21.63 -9.55
C ASP A 288 5.55 21.45 -9.92
N GLY A 289 6.46 21.75 -8.97
CA GLY A 289 7.89 21.53 -9.15
C GLY A 289 8.26 20.05 -9.35
N LEU A 290 7.65 19.17 -8.55
CA LEU A 290 7.85 17.73 -8.66
C LEU A 290 7.29 17.19 -9.99
N PHE A 291 6.10 17.62 -10.40
CA PHE A 291 5.54 17.23 -11.71
C PHE A 291 6.34 17.78 -12.89
N ALA A 292 6.95 18.97 -12.76
CA ALA A 292 7.86 19.49 -13.76
C ALA A 292 9.09 18.58 -13.91
N ILE A 293 9.74 18.22 -12.79
CA ILE A 293 10.88 17.30 -12.79
C ILE A 293 10.51 15.96 -13.41
N THR A 294 9.38 15.35 -13.04
CA THR A 294 8.98 14.06 -13.60
C THR A 294 8.78 14.11 -15.11
N ARG A 295 8.32 15.23 -15.65
CA ARG A 295 8.13 15.45 -17.08
C ARG A 295 9.43 15.75 -17.79
N ASP A 296 10.25 16.64 -17.23
CA ASP A 296 11.50 17.11 -17.85
C ASP A 296 12.55 16.00 -17.94
N PHE A 297 12.46 15.01 -17.06
CA PHE A 297 13.35 13.86 -17.00
C PHE A 297 12.69 12.54 -17.43
N ASP A 298 11.55 12.58 -18.10
CA ASP A 298 10.84 11.41 -18.66
C ASP A 298 10.65 10.27 -17.63
N MET A 299 10.41 10.62 -16.37
CA MET A 299 10.31 9.64 -15.29
C MET A 299 9.11 8.71 -15.49
N GLN A 300 9.36 7.41 -15.45
CA GLN A 300 8.30 6.42 -15.50
C GLN A 300 7.58 6.30 -14.17
N THR A 301 6.26 6.41 -14.22
CA THR A 301 5.41 6.29 -13.04
C THR A 301 5.31 4.84 -12.57
N GLN A 302 5.74 4.57 -11.35
CA GLN A 302 5.62 3.25 -10.74
C GLN A 302 4.31 3.13 -9.95
N PRO A 303 3.41 2.17 -10.25
CA PRO A 303 2.09 2.07 -9.62
C PRO A 303 2.14 1.99 -8.07
N HIS A 304 3.12 1.27 -7.52
CA HIS A 304 3.29 1.15 -6.06
C HIS A 304 3.72 2.48 -5.40
N LEU A 305 4.50 3.31 -6.12
CA LEU A 305 4.89 4.63 -5.63
C LEU A 305 3.72 5.62 -5.68
N LEU A 306 2.81 5.49 -6.66
CA LEU A 306 1.58 6.30 -6.69
C LEU A 306 0.68 6.02 -5.49
N LEU A 307 0.51 4.75 -5.12
CA LEU A 307 -0.24 4.38 -3.92
C LEU A 307 0.42 4.94 -2.66
N LEU A 308 1.75 4.82 -2.56
CA LEU A 308 2.51 5.37 -1.45
C LEU A 308 2.33 6.88 -1.36
N GLN A 309 2.48 7.60 -2.48
CA GLN A 309 2.32 9.06 -2.56
C GLN A 309 0.89 9.47 -2.17
N LYS A 310 -0.14 8.80 -2.70
CA LYS A 310 -1.55 9.04 -2.32
C LYS A 310 -1.72 8.92 -0.81
N THR A 311 -1.19 7.84 -0.22
CA THR A 311 -1.33 7.58 1.22
C THR A 311 -0.56 8.61 2.05
N MET A 312 0.65 8.97 1.62
CA MET A 312 1.45 10.00 2.29
C MET A 312 0.72 11.35 2.35
N VAL A 313 0.10 11.77 1.24
CA VAL A 313 -0.71 13.01 1.19
C VAL A 313 -1.94 12.92 2.13
N MET A 314 -2.58 11.76 2.22
CA MET A 314 -3.70 11.56 3.16
C MET A 314 -3.23 11.66 4.61
N VAL A 315 -2.13 10.99 4.96
CA VAL A 315 -1.54 11.01 6.31
C VAL A 315 -1.11 12.43 6.68
N GLU A 316 -0.47 13.16 5.76
CA GLU A 316 -0.10 14.56 5.94
C GLU A 316 -1.33 15.44 6.20
N GLY A 317 -2.38 15.28 5.41
CA GLY A 317 -3.63 16.03 5.57
C GLY A 317 -4.27 15.80 6.95
N ILE A 318 -4.30 14.55 7.43
CA ILE A 318 -4.83 14.23 8.77
C ILE A 318 -3.89 14.77 9.86
N ALA A 319 -2.59 14.57 9.72
CA ALA A 319 -1.62 15.05 10.70
C ALA A 319 -1.64 16.58 10.84
N THR A 320 -1.77 17.31 9.73
CA THR A 320 -1.92 18.78 9.71
C THR A 320 -3.25 19.23 10.31
N GLN A 321 -4.33 18.48 10.13
CA GLN A 321 -5.61 18.77 10.78
C GLN A 321 -5.54 18.63 12.31
N LEU A 322 -4.81 17.63 12.79
CA LEU A 322 -4.59 17.37 14.23
C LEU A 322 -3.61 18.39 14.83
N ASN A 323 -2.52 18.67 14.14
CA ASN A 323 -1.47 19.61 14.51
C ASN A 323 -1.06 20.46 13.29
N PRO A 324 -1.58 21.70 13.15
CA PRO A 324 -1.24 22.59 12.03
C PRO A 324 0.24 22.98 11.94
N LYS A 325 1.01 22.77 13.00
CA LYS A 325 2.45 23.08 13.05
C LYS A 325 3.34 21.87 12.81
N ILE A 326 2.77 20.68 12.56
CA ILE A 326 3.55 19.47 12.38
C ILE A 326 4.45 19.59 11.14
N ASN A 327 5.71 19.20 11.29
CA ASN A 327 6.60 18.98 10.17
C ASN A 327 6.85 17.47 10.02
N MET A 328 6.26 16.87 8.99
CA MET A 328 6.40 15.43 8.76
C MET A 328 7.87 15.00 8.58
N TRP A 329 8.71 15.88 8.02
CA TRP A 329 10.13 15.59 7.83
C TRP A 329 10.88 15.49 9.16
N ASP A 330 10.58 16.38 10.10
CA ASP A 330 11.19 16.38 11.44
C ASP A 330 10.77 15.15 12.23
N VAL A 331 9.50 14.75 12.12
CA VAL A 331 8.97 13.51 12.73
C VAL A 331 9.58 12.26 12.08
N SER A 332 9.74 12.28 10.76
CA SER A 332 10.20 11.13 9.96
C SER A 332 11.71 10.89 10.06
N ALA A 333 12.51 11.97 10.10
CA ALA A 333 13.96 11.89 9.95
C ALA A 333 14.66 11.00 11.01
N PRO A 334 14.31 11.04 12.31
CA PRO A 334 14.91 10.16 13.31
C PRO A 334 14.64 8.69 13.04
N TYR A 335 13.38 8.36 12.66
CA TYR A 335 12.96 7.00 12.37
C TYR A 335 13.65 6.44 11.12
N VAL A 336 13.64 7.20 10.01
CA VAL A 336 14.30 6.80 8.76
C VAL A 336 15.79 6.60 8.97
N ARG A 337 16.44 7.48 9.73
CA ARG A 337 17.87 7.39 10.03
C ARG A 337 18.21 6.14 10.85
N SER A 338 17.39 5.82 11.86
CA SER A 338 17.56 4.60 12.66
C SER A 338 17.36 3.37 11.78
N TRP A 339 16.30 3.32 11.00
CA TRP A 339 16.01 2.19 10.12
C TRP A 339 17.11 1.95 9.08
N ILE A 340 17.64 3.02 8.44
CA ILE A 340 18.77 2.91 7.49
C ILE A 340 19.99 2.33 8.19
N ARG A 341 20.30 2.77 9.41
CA ARG A 341 21.44 2.28 10.19
C ARG A 341 21.30 0.80 10.49
N ASP A 342 20.10 0.37 10.88
CA ASP A 342 19.83 -1.01 11.28
C ASP A 342 19.82 -1.94 10.06
N GLU A 343 19.28 -1.47 8.92
CA GLU A 343 19.16 -2.26 7.70
C GLU A 343 20.44 -2.25 6.83
N LEU A 344 21.19 -1.12 6.81
CA LEU A 344 22.44 -0.92 6.08
C LEU A 344 23.68 -1.07 6.95
N GLY A 345 23.57 -1.58 8.19
CA GLY A 345 24.74 -1.87 9.02
C GLY A 345 25.82 -2.65 8.24
N PRO A 346 27.10 -2.56 8.59
CA PRO A 346 28.19 -3.12 7.80
C PRO A 346 28.00 -4.61 7.49
N GLU A 347 27.33 -5.36 8.34
CA GLU A 347 27.02 -6.78 8.15
C GLU A 347 25.88 -6.98 7.11
N ALA A 348 24.88 -6.12 7.07
CA ALA A 348 23.78 -6.19 6.10
C ALA A 348 24.23 -5.84 4.68
N ALA A 349 25.11 -4.84 4.54
CA ALA A 349 25.70 -4.45 3.25
C ALA A 349 26.61 -5.56 2.68
N ILE A 350 27.32 -6.31 3.53
CA ILE A 350 28.12 -7.47 3.12
C ILE A 350 27.21 -8.63 2.72
N ALA A 351 26.17 -8.92 3.50
CA ALA A 351 25.22 -10.01 3.20
C ALA A 351 24.45 -9.77 1.89
N ASP A 352 24.08 -8.52 1.59
CA ASP A 352 23.39 -8.19 0.33
C ASP A 352 24.33 -8.27 -0.88
N ARG A 353 25.58 -7.81 -0.77
CA ARG A 353 26.58 -8.01 -1.82
C ARG A 353 26.82 -9.50 -2.11
N ILE A 354 26.97 -10.33 -1.08
CA ILE A 354 27.16 -11.78 -1.25
C ILE A 354 25.93 -12.40 -1.93
N ARG A 355 24.69 -11.96 -1.59
CA ARG A 355 23.47 -12.47 -2.23
C ARG A 355 23.34 -12.00 -3.68
N GLU A 356 23.64 -10.75 -4.00
CA GLU A 356 23.62 -10.22 -5.38
C GLU A 356 24.68 -10.91 -6.24
N ASP A 357 25.89 -11.10 -5.72
CA ASP A 357 26.97 -11.81 -6.41
C ASP A 357 26.60 -13.28 -6.64
N THR A 358 25.99 -13.95 -5.66
CA THR A 358 25.54 -15.34 -5.79
C THR A 358 24.40 -15.47 -6.81
N GLN A 359 23.44 -14.55 -6.83
CA GLN A 359 22.37 -14.55 -7.84
C GLN A 359 22.89 -14.23 -9.25
N THR A 360 23.89 -13.38 -9.36
CA THR A 360 24.55 -13.05 -10.62
C THR A 360 25.34 -14.24 -11.14
N LEU A 361 26.07 -14.94 -10.26
CA LEU A 361 26.79 -16.18 -10.59
C LEU A 361 25.86 -17.30 -11.05
N LEU A 362 24.68 -17.45 -10.43
CA LEU A 362 23.67 -18.43 -10.84
C LEU A 362 23.03 -18.12 -12.20
N ARG A 363 23.08 -16.89 -12.67
CA ARG A 363 22.58 -16.46 -14.00
C ARG A 363 23.64 -16.58 -15.12
N ILE A 364 24.92 -16.73 -14.78
CA ILE A 364 26.00 -16.88 -15.77
C ILE A 364 25.75 -18.03 -16.75
N PRO A 365 25.34 -19.25 -16.33
CA PRO A 365 25.06 -20.33 -17.26
C PRO A 365 23.95 -20.00 -18.27
N GLU A 366 22.94 -19.26 -17.84
CA GLU A 366 21.82 -18.85 -18.71
C GLU A 366 22.20 -17.74 -19.69
N LEU A 367 23.08 -16.84 -19.28
CA LEU A 367 23.68 -15.81 -20.13
C LEU A 367 24.64 -16.41 -21.17
N VAL A 368 25.46 -17.36 -20.75
CA VAL A 368 26.36 -18.11 -21.65
C VAL A 368 25.54 -18.85 -22.70
N ARG A 369 24.49 -19.56 -22.30
CA ARG A 369 23.59 -20.25 -23.23
C ARG A 369 22.91 -19.30 -24.23
N ARG A 370 22.46 -18.14 -23.80
CA ARG A 370 21.89 -17.10 -24.69
C ARG A 370 22.90 -16.51 -25.66
N ILE A 371 24.17 -16.42 -25.27
CA ILE A 371 25.28 -15.98 -26.14
C ILE A 371 25.61 -17.10 -27.14
N GLU A 372 25.67 -18.34 -26.73
CA GLU A 372 25.90 -19.48 -27.62
C GLU A 372 24.78 -19.67 -28.65
N ASP A 373 23.50 -19.48 -28.24
CA ASP A 373 22.33 -19.54 -29.12
C ASP A 373 22.35 -18.38 -30.16
N ARG A 374 22.90 -17.23 -29.80
CA ARG A 374 22.94 -16.05 -30.67
C ARG A 374 24.19 -15.98 -31.56
N PHE A 375 25.26 -16.67 -31.17
CA PHE A 375 26.54 -16.76 -31.88
C PHE A 375 27.03 -18.20 -31.86
N PRO A 376 26.43 -19.11 -32.66
CA PRO A 376 26.89 -20.48 -32.71
C PRO A 376 28.36 -20.51 -33.20
N PRO A 377 29.24 -21.29 -32.57
CA PRO A 377 30.64 -21.36 -32.92
C PRO A 377 30.78 -21.77 -34.38
N LYS A 378 31.38 -20.92 -35.16
CA LYS A 378 31.80 -21.27 -36.54
C LYS A 378 32.97 -22.25 -36.46
N GLY A 379 32.64 -23.52 -36.60
CA GLY A 379 33.55 -24.58 -36.99
C GLY A 379 34.87 -24.70 -36.21
N GLY A 380 35.06 -25.82 -35.46
CA GLY A 380 36.32 -26.30 -34.97
C GLY A 380 36.79 -25.65 -33.67
N ALA A 381 36.46 -26.27 -32.53
CA ALA A 381 37.10 -25.92 -31.27
C ALA A 381 38.58 -26.26 -31.32
N PRO A 382 39.51 -25.38 -30.96
CA PRO A 382 40.90 -25.77 -30.72
C PRO A 382 40.92 -26.66 -29.46
N GLU A 383 41.55 -27.83 -29.55
CA GLU A 383 41.85 -28.66 -28.39
C GLU A 383 42.62 -27.83 -27.36
N LEU A 384 42.02 -27.66 -26.18
CA LEU A 384 42.74 -27.06 -25.06
C LEU A 384 43.83 -28.01 -24.59
N PRO A 385 45.07 -27.55 -24.36
CA PRO A 385 46.11 -28.40 -23.81
C PRO A 385 45.70 -28.91 -22.40
N PRO A 386 46.11 -30.15 -22.02
CA PRO A 386 45.78 -30.70 -20.71
C PRO A 386 46.35 -29.81 -19.60
N LEU A 387 45.53 -29.61 -18.55
CA LEU A 387 45.95 -28.88 -17.35
C LEU A 387 47.10 -29.64 -16.70
N PRO A 388 48.14 -28.95 -16.19
CA PRO A 388 49.22 -29.58 -15.45
C PRO A 388 48.67 -30.20 -14.15
N ASP A 389 49.13 -31.43 -13.87
CA ASP A 389 48.84 -32.12 -12.61
C ASP A 389 49.31 -31.26 -11.45
N VAL A 390 48.38 -30.86 -10.59
CA VAL A 390 48.68 -30.22 -9.27
C VAL A 390 48.74 -31.36 -8.28
N GLU A 391 49.98 -31.82 -7.93
CA GLU A 391 50.18 -32.64 -6.74
C GLU A 391 49.71 -31.89 -5.49
N LEU A 392 48.87 -32.53 -4.69
CA LEU A 392 48.41 -32.10 -3.38
C LEU A 392 49.51 -32.26 -2.33
#